data_4f40b59a5d2fbed9b847212c3ba54947
#
_entry.id   4f40b59a5d2fbed9b847212c3ba54947
#
_cell.length_a   1.000
_cell.length_b   1.000
_cell.length_c   1.000
_cell.angle_alpha   90.00
_cell.angle_beta   90.00
_cell.angle_gamma   90.00
#
_symmetry.space_group_name_H-M   'P 1'
#
loop_
_entity.id
_entity.type
_entity.pdbx_description
1 polymer ?
#
loop_
_entity_poly.entity_id
_entity_poly.type
_entity_poly.pdbx_seq_one_letter_code
_entity_poly.pdbx_strand_id
1 'polypeptide(L)'
;MPDPASVRFRMACPDDAHAVAGLHADSWRRHYRGAYSDAFLDGDVGGYLLTVWTDRLGAPQPRARTILAEHDGQVVGLAHTLLDNDPAWGALLDNLHVAHELRRCGIGTRLMTLTRRSVRDWSPSSGLYLWVLEQNSAARAFYAAQGGICVERAGVPPPGGDPARLAGKPMCLRYAWQDGAPLPPLP
;
A
#
# COMPACT_ATOMS: atom_id res chain seq x y z
N MET A 1 10.88 -18.45 -11.49
CA MET A 1 10.59 -17.03 -11.22
C MET A 1 9.85 -16.51 -12.42
N PRO A 2 8.71 -15.83 -12.26
CA PRO A 2 8.03 -15.24 -13.42
C PRO A 2 8.95 -14.21 -14.05
N ASP A 3 8.90 -14.15 -15.38
CA ASP A 3 9.60 -13.11 -16.13
C ASP A 3 9.00 -11.75 -15.75
N PRO A 4 9.79 -10.77 -15.26
CA PRO A 4 9.30 -9.43 -14.97
C PRO A 4 8.62 -8.77 -16.19
N ALA A 5 8.96 -9.16 -17.40
CA ALA A 5 8.34 -8.70 -18.63
C ALA A 5 6.88 -9.15 -18.81
N SER A 6 6.42 -10.17 -18.07
CA SER A 6 5.04 -10.67 -18.13
C SER A 6 4.07 -9.94 -17.16
N VAL A 7 4.56 -9.03 -16.33
CA VAL A 7 3.72 -8.28 -15.39
C VAL A 7 3.22 -6.99 -16.03
N ARG A 8 1.90 -6.87 -16.17
CA ARG A 8 1.22 -5.66 -16.66
C ARG A 8 0.82 -4.76 -15.50
N PHE A 9 0.97 -3.45 -15.68
CA PHE A 9 0.51 -2.45 -14.71
C PHE A 9 -0.64 -1.64 -15.32
N ARG A 10 -1.72 -1.47 -14.55
CA ARG A 10 -2.92 -0.74 -14.98
C ARG A 10 -3.62 -0.06 -13.80
N MET A 11 -4.51 0.88 -14.10
CA MET A 11 -5.43 1.41 -13.10
C MET A 11 -6.47 0.35 -12.73
N ALA A 12 -6.88 0.36 -11.46
CA ALA A 12 -7.98 -0.46 -10.98
C ALA A 12 -9.33 0.04 -11.52
N CYS A 13 -10.28 -0.89 -11.64
CA CYS A 13 -11.68 -0.61 -11.92
C CYS A 13 -12.58 -1.25 -10.83
N PRO A 14 -13.89 -0.97 -10.80
CA PRO A 14 -14.78 -1.53 -9.77
C PRO A 14 -14.77 -3.05 -9.68
N ASP A 15 -14.62 -3.75 -10.80
CA ASP A 15 -14.61 -5.22 -10.86
C ASP A 15 -13.40 -5.85 -10.17
N ASP A 16 -12.35 -5.05 -9.90
CA ASP A 16 -11.15 -5.54 -9.21
C ASP A 16 -11.32 -5.66 -7.69
N ALA A 17 -12.42 -5.18 -7.11
CA ALA A 17 -12.60 -5.08 -5.67
C ALA A 17 -12.35 -6.41 -4.93
N HIS A 18 -12.86 -7.53 -5.46
CA HIS A 18 -12.67 -8.86 -4.89
C HIS A 18 -11.19 -9.31 -4.91
N ALA A 19 -10.52 -9.17 -6.05
CA ALA A 19 -9.12 -9.58 -6.21
C ALA A 19 -8.20 -8.74 -5.31
N VAL A 20 -8.43 -7.44 -5.26
CA VAL A 20 -7.68 -6.49 -4.41
C VAL A 20 -7.91 -6.78 -2.93
N ALA A 21 -9.16 -7.01 -2.51
CA ALA A 21 -9.48 -7.38 -1.13
C ALA A 21 -8.80 -8.69 -0.70
N GLY A 22 -8.81 -9.70 -1.57
CA GLY A 22 -8.14 -10.98 -1.34
C GLY A 22 -6.64 -10.85 -1.14
N LEU A 23 -5.96 -10.13 -2.05
CA LEU A 23 -4.52 -9.84 -1.95
C LEU A 23 -4.19 -9.06 -0.67
N HIS A 24 -5.00 -8.07 -0.32
CA HIS A 24 -4.82 -7.26 0.88
C HIS A 24 -5.01 -8.10 2.15
N ALA A 25 -6.06 -8.93 2.21
CA ALA A 25 -6.33 -9.82 3.35
C ALA A 25 -5.20 -10.83 3.57
N ASP A 26 -4.67 -11.45 2.49
CA ASP A 26 -3.52 -12.35 2.59
C ASP A 26 -2.29 -11.62 3.15
N SER A 27 -2.03 -10.41 2.65
CA SER A 27 -0.93 -9.58 3.16
C SER A 27 -1.09 -9.25 4.65
N TRP A 28 -2.30 -8.91 5.11
CA TRP A 28 -2.54 -8.62 6.52
C TRP A 28 -2.38 -9.87 7.39
N ARG A 29 -2.90 -11.00 7.00
CA ARG A 29 -2.72 -12.27 7.73
C ARG A 29 -1.26 -12.63 7.91
N ARG A 30 -0.40 -12.33 6.93
CA ARG A 30 1.03 -12.64 6.97
C ARG A 30 1.86 -11.63 7.76
N HIS A 31 1.53 -10.35 7.69
CA HIS A 31 2.44 -9.29 8.13
C HIS A 31 1.93 -8.45 9.30
N TYR A 32 0.65 -8.61 9.69
CA TYR A 32 0.04 -7.80 10.74
C TYR A 32 -0.22 -8.58 12.03
N ARG A 33 0.20 -9.84 12.12
CA ARG A 33 0.21 -10.62 13.38
C ARG A 33 0.98 -9.87 14.45
N GLY A 34 0.44 -9.81 15.67
CA GLY A 34 1.00 -9.04 16.78
C GLY A 34 0.69 -7.53 16.74
N ALA A 35 0.18 -6.99 15.62
CA ALA A 35 -0.36 -5.64 15.54
C ALA A 35 -1.90 -5.64 15.51
N TYR A 36 -2.49 -6.53 14.71
CA TYR A 36 -3.93 -6.76 14.69
C TYR A 36 -4.25 -8.04 15.45
N SER A 37 -5.45 -8.11 16.05
CA SER A 37 -5.88 -9.29 16.79
C SER A 37 -6.03 -10.51 15.88
N ASP A 38 -5.64 -11.68 16.39
CA ASP A 38 -5.77 -12.93 15.63
C ASP A 38 -7.26 -13.24 15.32
N ALA A 39 -8.16 -12.90 16.24
CA ALA A 39 -9.59 -13.06 16.02
C ALA A 39 -10.09 -12.28 14.79
N PHE A 40 -9.55 -11.07 14.55
CA PHE A 40 -9.88 -10.29 13.36
C PHE A 40 -9.19 -10.84 12.11
N LEU A 41 -7.90 -11.18 12.18
CA LEU A 41 -7.14 -11.67 11.03
C LEU A 41 -7.60 -13.04 10.53
N ASP A 42 -7.96 -13.95 11.45
CA ASP A 42 -8.43 -15.30 11.12
C ASP A 42 -9.94 -15.34 10.85
N GLY A 43 -10.67 -14.31 11.31
CA GLY A 43 -12.11 -14.17 11.12
C GLY A 43 -12.47 -13.35 9.89
N ASP A 44 -13.08 -12.18 10.12
CA ASP A 44 -13.76 -11.37 9.09
C ASP A 44 -12.87 -10.36 8.34
N VAL A 45 -11.57 -10.47 8.38
CA VAL A 45 -10.69 -9.53 7.65
C VAL A 45 -11.00 -9.49 6.15
N GLY A 46 -11.38 -10.62 5.55
CA GLY A 46 -11.73 -10.69 4.13
C GLY A 46 -13.00 -9.91 3.80
N GLY A 47 -14.07 -10.11 4.57
CA GLY A 47 -15.34 -9.37 4.40
C GLY A 47 -15.17 -7.89 4.66
N TYR A 48 -14.45 -7.53 5.73
CA TYR A 48 -14.10 -6.13 6.02
C TYR A 48 -13.39 -5.46 4.84
N LEU A 49 -12.34 -6.08 4.31
CA LEU A 49 -11.57 -5.50 3.20
C LEU A 49 -12.36 -5.49 1.88
N LEU A 50 -13.23 -6.48 1.66
CA LEU A 50 -14.11 -6.46 0.49
C LEU A 50 -15.03 -5.24 0.53
N THR A 51 -15.64 -4.94 1.68
CA THR A 51 -16.46 -3.72 1.84
C THR A 51 -15.62 -2.47 1.55
N VAL A 52 -14.45 -2.34 2.16
CA VAL A 52 -13.55 -1.19 1.95
C VAL A 52 -13.20 -1.00 0.47
N TRP A 53 -12.85 -2.08 -0.24
CA TRP A 53 -12.43 -1.98 -1.64
C TRP A 53 -13.60 -1.79 -2.61
N THR A 54 -14.78 -2.34 -2.30
CA THR A 54 -16.01 -2.08 -3.05
C THR A 54 -16.36 -0.59 -3.00
N ASP A 55 -16.30 0.01 -1.82
CA ASP A 55 -16.57 1.44 -1.65
C ASP A 55 -15.51 2.32 -2.35
N ARG A 56 -14.22 1.95 -2.19
CA ARG A 56 -13.10 2.72 -2.79
C ARG A 56 -13.08 2.70 -4.32
N LEU A 57 -13.43 1.57 -4.93
CA LEU A 57 -13.39 1.41 -6.39
C LEU A 57 -14.74 1.65 -7.06
N GLY A 58 -15.85 1.52 -6.31
CA GLY A 58 -17.20 1.70 -6.82
C GLY A 58 -17.59 3.15 -7.07
N ALA A 59 -16.99 4.10 -6.35
CA ALA A 59 -17.28 5.52 -6.53
C ALA A 59 -16.03 6.27 -7.04
N PRO A 60 -16.16 7.14 -8.07
CA PRO A 60 -15.05 7.95 -8.56
C PRO A 60 -14.47 8.83 -7.44
N GLN A 61 -13.19 8.65 -7.15
CA GLN A 61 -12.48 9.49 -6.20
C GLN A 61 -11.37 10.26 -6.94
N PRO A 62 -11.61 11.54 -7.30
CA PRO A 62 -10.68 12.33 -8.12
C PRO A 62 -9.25 12.39 -7.56
N ARG A 63 -9.13 12.32 -6.22
CA ARG A 63 -7.85 12.37 -5.51
C ARG A 63 -7.31 11.00 -5.10
N ALA A 64 -7.90 9.91 -5.56
CA ALA A 64 -7.38 8.57 -5.31
C ALA A 64 -6.81 7.95 -6.58
N ARG A 65 -5.75 7.17 -6.45
CA ARG A 65 -5.13 6.40 -7.54
C ARG A 65 -4.85 5.00 -7.03
N THR A 66 -5.46 4.01 -7.70
CA THR A 66 -5.18 2.59 -7.41
C THR A 66 -4.53 1.97 -8.63
N ILE A 67 -3.26 1.59 -8.50
CA ILE A 67 -2.48 0.94 -9.55
C ILE A 67 -2.36 -0.53 -9.20
N LEU A 68 -2.65 -1.40 -10.15
CA LEU A 68 -2.52 -2.84 -10.02
C LEU A 68 -1.35 -3.37 -10.84
N ALA A 69 -0.70 -4.40 -10.32
CA ALA A 69 0.16 -5.30 -11.06
C ALA A 69 -0.61 -6.59 -11.33
N GLU A 70 -0.64 -7.00 -12.58
CA GLU A 70 -1.36 -8.19 -13.07
C GLU A 70 -0.38 -9.15 -13.74
N HIS A 71 -0.45 -10.42 -13.40
CA HIS A 71 0.32 -11.49 -13.99
C HIS A 71 -0.60 -12.67 -14.27
N ASP A 72 -0.58 -13.20 -15.50
CA ASP A 72 -1.45 -14.28 -15.96
C ASP A 72 -2.94 -14.06 -15.63
N GLY A 73 -3.42 -12.82 -15.82
CA GLY A 73 -4.81 -12.43 -15.55
C GLY A 73 -5.17 -12.30 -14.07
N GLN A 74 -4.20 -12.42 -13.15
CA GLN A 74 -4.42 -12.32 -11.72
C GLN A 74 -3.80 -11.05 -11.14
N VAL A 75 -4.48 -10.39 -10.20
CA VAL A 75 -3.94 -9.25 -9.46
C VAL A 75 -2.90 -9.77 -8.46
N VAL A 76 -1.64 -9.40 -8.70
CA VAL A 76 -0.49 -9.84 -7.90
C VAL A 76 0.19 -8.70 -7.14
N GLY A 77 -0.26 -7.48 -7.34
CA GLY A 77 0.22 -6.33 -6.60
C GLY A 77 -0.72 -5.15 -6.70
N LEU A 78 -0.70 -4.28 -5.70
CA LEU A 78 -1.47 -3.05 -5.67
C LEU A 78 -0.72 -1.93 -4.98
N ALA A 79 -0.96 -0.69 -5.44
CA ALA A 79 -0.64 0.54 -4.73
C ALA A 79 -1.87 1.45 -4.74
N HIS A 80 -2.31 1.91 -3.56
CA HIS A 80 -3.40 2.87 -3.42
C HIS A 80 -2.87 4.15 -2.81
N THR A 81 -3.09 5.28 -3.48
CA THR A 81 -2.55 6.58 -3.12
C THR A 81 -3.68 7.60 -3.01
N LEU A 82 -3.68 8.35 -1.92
CA LEU A 82 -4.55 9.51 -1.71
C LEU A 82 -3.74 10.78 -1.97
N LEU A 83 -4.10 11.52 -3.02
CA LEU A 83 -3.43 12.75 -3.42
C LEU A 83 -3.87 13.91 -2.51
N ASP A 84 -2.98 14.85 -2.22
CA ASP A 84 -3.23 16.01 -1.35
C ASP A 84 -3.86 15.64 0.02
N ASN A 85 -3.39 14.52 0.60
CA ASN A 85 -3.97 13.99 1.83
C ASN A 85 -3.56 14.78 3.08
N ASP A 86 -2.36 15.35 3.08
CA ASP A 86 -1.81 16.10 4.20
C ASP A 86 -1.10 17.37 3.69
N PRO A 87 -1.41 18.56 4.25
CA PRO A 87 -0.83 19.82 3.79
C PRO A 87 0.68 19.93 4.00
N ALA A 88 1.24 19.20 4.98
CA ALA A 88 2.68 19.21 5.29
C ALA A 88 3.44 18.08 4.58
N TRP A 89 2.81 16.92 4.36
CA TRP A 89 3.45 15.71 3.85
C TRP A 89 3.04 15.33 2.43
N GLY A 90 1.96 15.94 1.91
CA GLY A 90 1.47 15.72 0.55
C GLY A 90 0.60 14.48 0.41
N ALA A 91 0.90 13.63 -0.56
CA ALA A 91 0.14 12.42 -0.88
C ALA A 91 0.43 11.27 0.09
N LEU A 92 -0.58 10.50 0.45
CA LEU A 92 -0.45 9.29 1.25
C LEU A 92 -0.46 8.04 0.35
N LEU A 93 0.61 7.27 0.36
CA LEU A 93 0.57 5.88 -0.12
C LEU A 93 -0.04 5.01 0.99
N ASP A 94 -1.36 4.84 0.92
CA ASP A 94 -2.14 4.14 1.96
C ASP A 94 -1.94 2.61 1.95
N ASN A 95 -1.78 2.04 0.74
CA ASN A 95 -1.54 0.61 0.59
C ASN A 95 -0.46 0.34 -0.47
N LEU A 96 0.45 -0.58 -0.17
CA LEU A 96 1.38 -1.19 -1.12
C LEU A 96 1.53 -2.67 -0.76
N HIS A 97 0.98 -3.55 -1.58
CA HIS A 97 1.04 -4.99 -1.37
C HIS A 97 1.48 -5.72 -2.62
N VAL A 98 2.24 -6.79 -2.46
CA VAL A 98 2.66 -7.71 -3.53
C VAL A 98 2.43 -9.13 -3.03
N ALA A 99 1.88 -9.98 -3.89
CA ALA A 99 1.69 -11.40 -3.62
C ALA A 99 2.99 -12.03 -3.10
N HIS A 100 2.86 -12.85 -2.06
CA HIS A 100 4.03 -13.36 -1.31
C HIS A 100 5.01 -14.10 -2.22
N GLU A 101 4.49 -14.90 -3.14
CA GLU A 101 5.23 -15.74 -4.09
C GLU A 101 6.02 -14.92 -5.12
N LEU A 102 5.60 -13.66 -5.37
CA LEU A 102 6.20 -12.75 -6.35
C LEU A 102 7.00 -11.61 -5.71
N ARG A 103 7.33 -11.74 -4.43
CA ARG A 103 8.22 -10.79 -3.76
C ARG A 103 9.62 -10.86 -4.32
N ARG A 104 10.35 -9.75 -4.30
CA ARG A 104 11.70 -9.59 -4.85
C ARG A 104 11.81 -9.74 -6.38
N CYS A 105 10.68 -9.73 -7.10
CA CYS A 105 10.65 -9.70 -8.57
C CYS A 105 10.52 -8.28 -9.14
N GLY A 106 10.83 -7.23 -8.38
CA GLY A 106 10.77 -5.84 -8.84
C GLY A 106 9.38 -5.19 -8.84
N ILE A 107 8.28 -5.96 -8.64
CA ILE A 107 6.89 -5.46 -8.69
C ILE A 107 6.68 -4.30 -7.72
N GLY A 108 7.12 -4.43 -6.46
CA GLY A 108 6.98 -3.37 -5.45
C GLY A 108 7.72 -2.09 -5.84
N THR A 109 8.93 -2.21 -6.38
CA THR A 109 9.73 -1.08 -6.88
C THR A 109 9.02 -0.39 -8.04
N ARG A 110 8.45 -1.16 -8.96
CA ARG A 110 7.71 -0.60 -10.10
C ARG A 110 6.43 0.11 -9.65
N LEU A 111 5.67 -0.48 -8.73
CA LEU A 111 4.49 0.16 -8.12
C LEU A 111 4.87 1.48 -7.44
N MET A 112 5.96 1.49 -6.65
CA MET A 112 6.46 2.70 -5.99
C MET A 112 6.85 3.80 -7.00
N THR A 113 7.52 3.41 -8.09
CA THR A 113 7.89 4.35 -9.17
C THR A 113 6.66 4.95 -9.84
N LEU A 114 5.65 4.13 -10.15
CA LEU A 114 4.40 4.58 -10.77
C LEU A 114 3.60 5.48 -9.81
N THR A 115 3.57 5.16 -8.51
CA THR A 115 2.98 6.00 -7.48
C THR A 115 3.63 7.38 -7.45
N ARG A 116 4.96 7.46 -7.34
CA ARG A 116 5.69 8.74 -7.32
C ARG A 116 5.48 9.54 -8.60
N ARG A 117 5.39 8.87 -9.74
CA ARG A 117 5.06 9.53 -11.02
C ARG A 117 3.66 10.12 -10.98
N SER A 118 2.66 9.36 -10.55
CA SER A 118 1.26 9.85 -10.42
C SER A 118 1.15 11.05 -9.48
N VAL A 119 1.88 11.06 -8.36
CA VAL A 119 1.91 12.20 -7.44
C VAL A 119 2.50 13.43 -8.11
N ARG A 120 3.62 13.31 -8.82
CA ARG A 120 4.23 14.45 -9.55
C ARG A 120 3.37 14.96 -10.70
N ASP A 121 2.72 14.07 -11.43
CA ASP A 121 1.82 14.45 -12.54
C ASP A 121 0.60 15.21 -12.01
N TRP A 122 0.18 14.92 -10.77
CA TRP A 122 -0.90 15.64 -10.09
C TRP A 122 -0.45 16.99 -9.53
N SER A 123 0.62 17.00 -8.77
CA SER A 123 1.21 18.20 -8.15
C SER A 123 2.72 18.04 -8.08
N PRO A 124 3.49 18.78 -8.92
CA PRO A 124 4.94 18.67 -8.98
C PRO A 124 5.66 18.99 -7.66
N SER A 125 5.02 19.76 -6.78
CA SER A 125 5.54 20.16 -5.47
C SER A 125 5.01 19.34 -4.30
N SER A 126 4.20 18.31 -4.56
CA SER A 126 3.66 17.45 -3.49
C SER A 126 4.66 16.40 -3.03
N GLY A 127 4.88 16.32 -1.72
CA GLY A 127 5.59 15.22 -1.10
C GLY A 127 4.80 13.90 -1.17
N LEU A 128 5.44 12.83 -0.78
CA LEU A 128 4.82 11.50 -0.61
C LEU A 128 5.18 10.97 0.77
N TYR A 129 4.22 10.39 1.47
CA TYR A 129 4.48 9.67 2.71
C TYR A 129 3.65 8.40 2.81
N LEU A 130 4.03 7.56 3.76
CA LEU A 130 3.27 6.36 4.15
C LEU A 130 3.46 6.07 5.63
N TRP A 131 2.62 5.17 6.14
CA TRP A 131 2.79 4.56 7.44
C TRP A 131 3.08 3.07 7.31
N VAL A 132 4.07 2.59 8.05
CA VAL A 132 4.46 1.17 8.08
C VAL A 132 4.53 0.69 9.51
N LEU A 133 4.05 -0.53 9.79
CA LEU A 133 4.19 -1.13 11.12
C LEU A 133 5.67 -1.15 11.55
N GLU A 134 5.95 -0.69 12.78
CA GLU A 134 7.31 -0.66 13.33
C GLU A 134 7.96 -2.05 13.32
N GLN A 135 7.18 -3.09 13.57
CA GLN A 135 7.62 -4.49 13.54
C GLN A 135 7.90 -5.05 12.12
N ASN A 136 7.38 -4.42 11.06
CA ASN A 136 7.59 -4.89 9.69
C ASN A 136 8.96 -4.43 9.15
N SER A 137 10.02 -5.04 9.66
CA SER A 137 11.40 -4.70 9.28
C SER A 137 11.68 -4.83 7.79
N ALA A 138 11.05 -5.81 7.11
CA ALA A 138 11.21 -6.02 5.67
C ALA A 138 10.64 -4.86 4.85
N ALA A 139 9.42 -4.38 5.18
CA ALA A 139 8.84 -3.24 4.50
C ALA A 139 9.61 -1.94 4.81
N ARG A 140 10.06 -1.75 6.05
CA ARG A 140 10.90 -0.61 6.44
C ARG A 140 12.21 -0.57 5.64
N ALA A 141 12.89 -1.70 5.51
CA ALA A 141 14.10 -1.80 4.70
C ALA A 141 13.83 -1.50 3.22
N PHE A 142 12.70 -1.98 2.68
CA PHE A 142 12.27 -1.68 1.33
C PHE A 142 12.06 -0.16 1.13
N TYR A 143 11.31 0.50 2.00
CA TYR A 143 11.05 1.94 1.88
C TYR A 143 12.32 2.79 2.05
N ALA A 144 13.21 2.43 2.96
CA ALA A 144 14.51 3.07 3.09
C ALA A 144 15.36 2.91 1.81
N ALA A 145 15.38 1.72 1.21
CA ALA A 145 16.07 1.47 -0.07
C ALA A 145 15.47 2.26 -1.25
N GLN A 146 14.17 2.64 -1.16
CA GLN A 146 13.52 3.53 -2.11
C GLN A 146 13.77 5.02 -1.82
N GLY A 147 14.66 5.35 -0.87
CA GLY A 147 15.02 6.72 -0.50
C GLY A 147 14.06 7.39 0.49
N GLY A 148 13.18 6.63 1.13
CA GLY A 148 12.30 7.12 2.18
C GLY A 148 13.04 7.39 3.49
N ILE A 149 12.72 8.48 4.17
CA ILE A 149 13.29 8.85 5.46
C ILE A 149 12.23 8.62 6.54
N CYS A 150 12.59 7.92 7.62
CA CYS A 150 11.72 7.76 8.78
C CYS A 150 11.67 9.09 9.56
N VAL A 151 10.49 9.68 9.68
CA VAL A 151 10.31 11.05 10.21
C VAL A 151 9.43 11.10 11.45
N GLU A 152 8.62 10.07 11.72
CA GLU A 152 7.68 10.10 12.83
C GLU A 152 7.34 8.69 13.31
N ARG A 153 6.92 8.59 14.58
CA ARG A 153 6.41 7.37 15.21
C ARG A 153 5.06 7.65 15.85
N ALA A 154 4.06 6.80 15.59
CA ALA A 154 2.70 6.97 16.13
C ALA A 154 2.06 5.62 16.46
N GLY A 155 0.96 5.66 17.23
CA GLY A 155 0.13 4.47 17.44
C GLY A 155 -0.64 4.10 16.17
N VAL A 156 -0.82 2.79 15.94
CA VAL A 156 -1.61 2.28 14.82
C VAL A 156 -3.09 2.55 15.09
N PRO A 157 -3.81 3.25 14.20
CA PRO A 157 -5.25 3.39 14.34
C PRO A 157 -5.95 2.04 14.13
N PRO A 158 -6.99 1.73 14.92
CA PRO A 158 -7.71 0.48 14.76
C PRO A 158 -8.45 0.42 13.42
N PRO A 159 -8.40 -0.73 12.71
CA PRO A 159 -9.13 -0.90 11.46
C PRO A 159 -10.63 -0.65 11.65
N GLY A 160 -11.20 0.24 10.83
CA GLY A 160 -12.60 0.63 10.93
C GLY A 160 -12.99 1.31 12.25
N GLY A 161 -12.02 1.82 13.01
CA GLY A 161 -12.26 2.49 14.30
C GLY A 161 -12.54 1.54 15.47
N ASP A 162 -12.46 0.22 15.29
CA ASP A 162 -12.77 -0.77 16.31
C ASP A 162 -11.50 -1.20 17.09
N PRO A 163 -11.32 -0.78 18.36
CA PRO A 163 -10.15 -1.15 19.17
C PRO A 163 -9.96 -2.65 19.38
N ALA A 164 -11.01 -3.47 19.32
CA ALA A 164 -10.93 -4.92 19.47
C ALA A 164 -10.15 -5.60 18.32
N ARG A 165 -9.94 -4.88 17.22
CA ARG A 165 -9.15 -5.34 16.07
C ARG A 165 -7.65 -5.17 16.26
N LEU A 166 -7.20 -4.47 17.30
CA LEU A 166 -5.78 -4.33 17.63
C LEU A 166 -5.31 -5.41 18.60
N ALA A 167 -4.02 -5.79 18.50
CA ALA A 167 -3.31 -6.58 19.49
C ALA A 167 -2.44 -5.64 20.34
N GLY A 168 -2.95 -5.24 21.50
CA GLY A 168 -2.26 -4.30 22.40
C GLY A 168 -2.18 -2.88 21.83
N LYS A 169 -0.98 -2.28 21.84
CA LYS A 169 -0.71 -0.91 21.39
C LYS A 169 0.38 -0.92 20.30
N PRO A 170 0.10 -1.41 19.11
CA PRO A 170 1.08 -1.46 18.04
C PRO A 170 1.47 -0.05 17.59
N MET A 171 2.72 0.07 17.12
CA MET A 171 3.28 1.32 16.64
C MET A 171 3.55 1.26 15.15
N CYS A 172 3.45 2.39 14.49
CA CYS A 172 3.83 2.59 13.09
C CYS A 172 4.82 3.74 12.96
N LEU A 173 5.55 3.71 11.85
CA LEU A 173 6.54 4.71 11.49
C LEU A 173 6.11 5.39 10.19
N ARG A 174 6.22 6.72 10.14
CA ARG A 174 6.05 7.49 8.92
C ARG A 174 7.36 7.52 8.14
N TYR A 175 7.30 7.07 6.90
CA TYR A 175 8.34 7.28 5.91
C TYR A 175 7.88 8.36 4.94
N ALA A 176 8.77 9.31 4.63
CA ALA A 176 8.48 10.43 3.73
C ALA A 176 9.56 10.59 2.66
N TRP A 177 9.12 11.05 1.50
CA TRP A 177 9.94 11.49 0.37
C TRP A 177 9.63 12.95 0.14
N GLN A 178 10.66 13.80 0.28
CA GLN A 178 10.54 15.23 -0.03
C GLN A 178 10.58 15.47 -1.54
N ASP A 179 10.10 16.64 -1.96
CA ASP A 179 10.16 17.10 -3.34
C ASP A 179 11.56 16.99 -3.94
N GLY A 180 11.62 16.57 -5.22
CA GLY A 180 12.87 16.53 -5.96
C GLY A 180 13.76 15.32 -5.72
N ALA A 181 13.40 14.39 -4.81
CA ALA A 181 14.18 13.16 -4.69
C ALA A 181 14.13 12.36 -6.01
N PRO A 182 15.29 11.98 -6.58
CA PRO A 182 15.34 11.30 -7.88
C PRO A 182 14.55 10.00 -7.83
N LEU A 183 13.77 9.75 -8.90
CA LEU A 183 13.17 8.42 -9.07
C LEU A 183 14.29 7.44 -9.41
N PRO A 184 14.31 6.24 -8.81
CA PRO A 184 15.18 5.19 -9.31
C PRO A 184 14.87 4.93 -10.80
N PRO A 185 15.88 4.59 -11.62
CA PRO A 185 15.65 4.23 -13.01
C PRO A 185 14.65 3.06 -13.06
N LEU A 186 13.84 3.06 -14.10
CA LEU A 186 12.94 1.94 -14.38
C LEU A 186 13.79 0.71 -14.72
N PRO A 187 13.53 -0.43 -14.09
CA PRO A 187 14.14 -1.69 -14.49
C PRO A 187 13.71 -2.09 -15.90
#